data_0515727f3aab35dd63fa3acf2e1e000a
#
_entry.id   0515727f3aab35dd63fa3acf2e1e000a
#
_cell.length_a   1.000
_cell.length_b   1.000
_cell.length_c   1.000
_cell.angle_alpha   90.00
_cell.angle_beta   90.00
_cell.angle_gamma   90.00
#
_symmetry.space_group_name_H-M   'P 1'
#
loop_
_entity.id
_entity.type
_entity.pdbx_description
1 polymer ?
#
loop_
_entity_poly.entity_id
_entity_poly.type
_entity_poly.pdbx_seq_one_letter_code
_entity_poly.pdbx_strand_id
1 'polypeptide(L)'
;MKISVITLGMMQPHQGQFYNAQDIGLGRALAAIGNDVDVFNFVPLGSGEDTEDLGDNLRFHQIPTKATGIHSMYKKDFIPQGTEGVVCFSDNQMNFERILNYCKKNGIKCIPYVGVLGSNNDNKLKGMLMNMLSDNMKHYKMMTVLAKTPEVMKEMKDQGVNSVILAPVCLDETLLNKDYKSSDVQELKTTLGRLHGRDLSGHVVLFVGRLQEEKHPVEMVDVFADIKKMIHSSQMIMIGKGHLEGSVKAEIGRKGLFDSVTLVERVENSQMWKYYSIADVVVNLNDHEIFGMSILEAMYYGKHVVAVSAPGPD
;
A
#
# COMPACT_ATOMS: atom_id res chain seq x y z
N MET A 1 -22.52 5.67 -14.04
CA MET A 1 -21.69 4.95 -15.02
C MET A 1 -21.31 3.60 -14.46
N LYS A 2 -21.07 2.62 -15.34
CA LYS A 2 -20.46 1.35 -14.92
C LYS A 2 -18.94 1.42 -15.11
N ILE A 3 -18.18 1.26 -14.02
CA ILE A 3 -16.72 1.45 -14.00
C ILE A 3 -16.04 0.19 -13.49
N SER A 4 -14.96 -0.21 -14.14
CA SER A 4 -14.07 -1.25 -13.64
C SER A 4 -12.74 -0.65 -13.17
N VAL A 5 -12.32 -0.96 -11.95
CA VAL A 5 -11.00 -0.65 -11.40
C VAL A 5 -10.16 -1.91 -11.45
N ILE A 6 -9.03 -1.89 -12.11
CA ILE A 6 -8.25 -3.11 -12.40
C ILE A 6 -6.82 -2.95 -11.91
N THR A 7 -6.37 -3.81 -11.01
CA THR A 7 -4.96 -3.93 -10.60
C THR A 7 -4.28 -5.04 -11.38
N LEU A 8 -3.36 -4.69 -12.28
CA LEU A 8 -2.71 -5.65 -13.20
C LEU A 8 -1.61 -6.49 -12.56
N GLY A 9 -1.06 -6.05 -11.45
CA GLY A 9 -0.05 -6.81 -10.72
C GLY A 9 -0.64 -8.04 -10.05
N MET A 10 0.22 -9.04 -9.80
CA MET A 10 -0.16 -10.21 -9.01
C MET A 10 -0.29 -9.82 -7.54
N MET A 11 -1.45 -10.05 -6.96
CA MET A 11 -1.76 -9.74 -5.57
C MET A 11 -1.72 -11.00 -4.71
N GLN A 12 -1.58 -10.83 -3.39
CA GLN A 12 -1.83 -11.93 -2.45
C GLN A 12 -3.34 -12.16 -2.33
N PRO A 13 -3.78 -13.41 -2.15
CA PRO A 13 -5.19 -13.71 -1.91
C PRO A 13 -5.73 -12.90 -0.73
N HIS A 14 -6.92 -12.37 -0.91
CA HIS A 14 -7.59 -11.66 0.16
C HIS A 14 -8.01 -12.64 1.28
N GLN A 15 -7.69 -12.31 2.53
CA GLN A 15 -8.01 -13.11 3.70
C GLN A 15 -8.78 -12.26 4.74
N GLY A 16 -10.01 -11.88 4.41
CA GLY A 16 -10.83 -11.07 5.30
C GLY A 16 -10.68 -9.56 5.05
N GLN A 17 -10.67 -8.73 6.09
CA GLN A 17 -10.75 -7.28 5.96
C GLN A 17 -9.66 -6.69 5.05
N PHE A 18 -10.09 -5.85 4.11
CA PHE A 18 -9.20 -5.11 3.23
C PHE A 18 -8.36 -4.14 4.06
N TYR A 19 -7.06 -4.21 3.91
CA TYR A 19 -6.16 -3.12 4.27
C TYR A 19 -6.57 -1.88 3.47
N ASN A 20 -6.07 -0.68 3.80
CA ASN A 20 -6.22 0.52 2.97
C ASN A 20 -5.72 0.25 1.53
N ALA A 21 -6.42 -0.66 0.84
CA ALA A 21 -6.11 -1.07 -0.53
C ALA A 21 -6.53 0.07 -1.46
N GLN A 22 -5.56 0.59 -2.22
CA GLN A 22 -5.74 1.77 -3.05
C GLN A 22 -6.85 1.60 -4.10
N ASP A 23 -6.95 0.41 -4.67
CA ASP A 23 -7.94 0.07 -5.69
C ASP A 23 -9.36 -0.02 -5.12
N ILE A 24 -9.52 -0.64 -3.95
CA ILE A 24 -10.80 -0.74 -3.26
C ILE A 24 -11.23 0.63 -2.73
N GLY A 25 -10.30 1.40 -2.14
CA GLY A 25 -10.57 2.77 -1.70
C GLY A 25 -11.01 3.68 -2.84
N LEU A 26 -10.36 3.58 -4.01
CA LEU A 26 -10.79 4.27 -5.23
C LEU A 26 -12.17 3.79 -5.68
N GLY A 27 -12.41 2.47 -5.64
CA GLY A 27 -13.71 1.88 -5.96
C GLY A 27 -14.82 2.45 -5.08
N ARG A 28 -14.61 2.54 -3.76
CA ARG A 28 -15.56 3.15 -2.81
C ARG A 28 -15.83 4.62 -3.12
N ALA A 29 -14.78 5.38 -3.38
CA ALA A 29 -14.93 6.80 -3.73
C ALA A 29 -15.74 6.98 -5.01
N LEU A 30 -15.52 6.15 -6.02
CA LEU A 30 -16.29 6.17 -7.28
C LEU A 30 -17.75 5.73 -7.06
N ALA A 31 -17.99 4.72 -6.23
CA ALA A 31 -19.34 4.26 -5.89
C ALA A 31 -20.11 5.32 -5.10
N ALA A 32 -19.47 5.99 -4.14
CA ALA A 32 -20.06 7.04 -3.32
C ALA A 32 -20.59 8.24 -4.14
N ILE A 33 -20.05 8.49 -5.33
CA ILE A 33 -20.55 9.50 -6.27
C ILE A 33 -21.54 8.94 -7.29
N GLY A 34 -22.13 7.76 -7.04
CA GLY A 34 -23.23 7.19 -7.80
C GLY A 34 -22.86 6.33 -9.00
N ASN A 35 -21.63 5.80 -9.05
CA ASN A 35 -21.25 4.84 -10.08
C ASN A 35 -21.52 3.39 -9.61
N ASP A 36 -21.66 2.48 -10.58
CA ASP A 36 -21.67 1.03 -10.39
C ASP A 36 -20.25 0.51 -10.64
N VAL A 37 -19.58 -0.01 -9.60
CA VAL A 37 -18.13 -0.24 -9.64
C VAL A 37 -17.80 -1.70 -9.38
N ASP A 38 -16.97 -2.25 -10.25
CA ASP A 38 -16.34 -3.56 -10.12
C ASP A 38 -14.82 -3.39 -9.96
N VAL A 39 -14.23 -3.90 -8.86
CA VAL A 39 -12.78 -3.89 -8.60
C VAL A 39 -12.21 -5.28 -8.86
N PHE A 40 -11.14 -5.37 -9.64
CA PHE A 40 -10.53 -6.65 -10.05
C PHE A 40 -9.09 -6.77 -9.60
N ASN A 41 -8.80 -7.85 -8.87
CA ASN A 41 -7.45 -8.26 -8.48
C ASN A 41 -7.13 -9.65 -9.02
N PHE A 42 -5.87 -9.87 -9.37
CA PHE A 42 -5.38 -11.16 -9.84
C PHE A 42 -4.53 -11.83 -8.76
N VAL A 43 -4.81 -13.10 -8.51
CA VAL A 43 -4.15 -13.91 -7.47
C VAL A 43 -3.57 -15.19 -8.07
N PRO A 44 -2.63 -15.87 -7.38
CA PRO A 44 -2.06 -17.12 -7.86
C PRO A 44 -3.10 -18.21 -8.11
N LEU A 45 -2.85 -19.08 -9.10
CA LEU A 45 -3.68 -20.26 -9.33
C LEU A 45 -3.79 -21.09 -8.04
N GLY A 46 -4.99 -21.57 -7.76
CA GLY A 46 -5.30 -22.33 -6.54
C GLY A 46 -5.82 -21.51 -5.37
N SER A 47 -5.82 -20.18 -5.49
CA SER A 47 -6.38 -19.28 -4.45
C SER A 47 -7.92 -19.24 -4.40
N GLY A 48 -8.59 -19.86 -5.38
CA GLY A 48 -10.04 -19.73 -5.56
C GLY A 48 -10.45 -18.44 -6.27
N GLU A 49 -11.53 -18.52 -7.03
CA GLU A 49 -12.22 -17.33 -7.55
C GLU A 49 -13.22 -16.86 -6.50
N ASP A 50 -13.27 -15.58 -6.25
CA ASP A 50 -14.16 -15.00 -5.25
C ASP A 50 -14.75 -13.67 -5.74
N THR A 51 -15.99 -13.42 -5.36
CA THR A 51 -16.67 -12.14 -5.60
C THR A 51 -17.38 -11.73 -4.34
N GLU A 52 -17.00 -10.60 -3.80
CA GLU A 52 -17.55 -10.01 -2.59
C GLU A 52 -18.35 -8.75 -2.93
N ASP A 53 -19.60 -8.69 -2.48
CA ASP A 53 -20.40 -7.47 -2.52
C ASP A 53 -20.02 -6.59 -1.31
N LEU A 54 -19.40 -5.44 -1.59
CA LEU A 54 -18.95 -4.50 -0.57
C LEU A 54 -20.00 -3.42 -0.24
N GLY A 55 -21.23 -3.55 -0.78
CA GLY A 55 -22.31 -2.58 -0.63
C GLY A 55 -22.16 -1.36 -1.55
N ASP A 56 -23.16 -0.47 -1.51
CA ASP A 56 -23.13 0.83 -2.23
C ASP A 56 -22.74 0.75 -3.73
N ASN A 57 -23.21 -0.28 -4.44
CA ASN A 57 -22.86 -0.56 -5.85
C ASN A 57 -21.37 -0.83 -6.08
N LEU A 58 -20.68 -1.39 -5.09
CA LEU A 58 -19.28 -1.79 -5.17
C LEU A 58 -19.13 -3.30 -5.03
N ARG A 59 -18.50 -3.95 -6.00
CA ARG A 59 -18.13 -5.37 -5.97
C ARG A 59 -16.63 -5.54 -6.13
N PHE A 60 -16.07 -6.45 -5.36
CA PHE A 60 -14.68 -6.86 -5.47
C PHE A 60 -14.59 -8.27 -6.06
N HIS A 61 -13.70 -8.45 -7.02
CA HIS A 61 -13.49 -9.72 -7.72
C HIS A 61 -12.03 -10.16 -7.60
N GLN A 62 -11.82 -11.35 -7.09
CA GLN A 62 -10.52 -12.00 -7.02
C GLN A 62 -10.43 -13.08 -8.09
N ILE A 63 -9.52 -12.92 -9.04
CA ILE A 63 -9.42 -13.81 -10.22
C ILE A 63 -8.11 -14.60 -10.16
N PRO A 64 -8.18 -15.94 -10.02
CA PRO A 64 -6.99 -16.79 -10.07
C PRO A 64 -6.39 -16.81 -11.48
N THR A 65 -5.08 -16.55 -11.58
CA THR A 65 -4.39 -16.53 -12.86
C THR A 65 -2.93 -17.00 -12.75
N LYS A 66 -2.34 -17.33 -13.90
CA LYS A 66 -0.90 -17.60 -13.99
C LYS A 66 -0.14 -16.29 -13.81
N ALA A 67 1.08 -16.39 -13.30
CA ALA A 67 2.00 -15.27 -13.16
C ALA A 67 3.29 -15.48 -13.95
N THR A 68 3.89 -14.36 -14.35
CA THR A 68 5.30 -14.29 -14.77
C THR A 68 5.95 -13.21 -13.89
N GLY A 69 6.61 -13.62 -12.80
CA GLY A 69 7.04 -12.70 -11.75
C GLY A 69 5.84 -12.01 -11.10
N ILE A 70 5.85 -10.69 -11.07
CA ILE A 70 4.74 -9.85 -10.52
C ILE A 70 3.63 -9.57 -11.55
N HIS A 71 3.75 -10.07 -12.78
CA HIS A 71 2.80 -9.79 -13.87
C HIS A 71 1.75 -10.88 -13.97
N SER A 72 0.48 -10.52 -13.90
CA SER A 72 -0.64 -11.43 -14.09
C SER A 72 -0.85 -11.78 -15.56
N MET A 73 -1.18 -13.06 -15.84
CA MET A 73 -1.44 -13.58 -17.21
C MET A 73 -2.94 -13.87 -17.38
N TYR A 74 -3.78 -12.86 -17.17
CA TYR A 74 -5.23 -12.98 -17.18
C TYR A 74 -5.83 -13.29 -18.56
N LYS A 75 -7.06 -13.87 -18.55
CA LYS A 75 -7.93 -13.98 -19.72
C LYS A 75 -8.72 -12.66 -19.89
N LYS A 76 -9.16 -12.32 -21.09
CA LYS A 76 -9.75 -11.01 -21.42
C LYS A 76 -11.20 -10.81 -20.96
N ASP A 77 -11.92 -11.88 -20.63
CA ASP A 77 -13.40 -11.89 -20.56
C ASP A 77 -13.95 -11.61 -19.16
N PHE A 78 -13.13 -11.03 -18.25
CA PHE A 78 -13.55 -10.74 -16.88
C PHE A 78 -14.25 -9.36 -16.73
N ILE A 79 -14.03 -8.43 -17.67
CA ILE A 79 -14.63 -7.10 -17.61
C ILE A 79 -16.13 -7.23 -17.93
N PRO A 80 -17.02 -6.79 -17.02
CA PRO A 80 -18.46 -6.96 -17.19
C PRO A 80 -19.00 -6.26 -18.44
N GLN A 81 -20.00 -6.85 -19.06
CA GLN A 81 -20.70 -6.23 -20.16
C GLN A 81 -21.37 -4.91 -19.72
N GLY A 82 -21.31 -3.90 -20.56
CA GLY A 82 -21.85 -2.58 -20.26
C GLY A 82 -20.90 -1.67 -19.47
N THR A 83 -19.65 -2.11 -19.17
CA THR A 83 -18.63 -1.23 -18.62
C THR A 83 -18.37 -0.06 -19.57
N GLU A 84 -18.43 1.17 -19.05
CA GLU A 84 -18.22 2.42 -19.78
C GLU A 84 -16.82 2.98 -19.59
N GLY A 85 -16.22 2.73 -18.41
CA GLY A 85 -14.89 3.21 -18.04
C GLY A 85 -14.05 2.17 -17.33
N VAL A 86 -12.73 2.20 -17.55
CA VAL A 86 -11.74 1.39 -16.86
C VAL A 86 -10.68 2.30 -16.27
N VAL A 87 -10.46 2.23 -14.95
CA VAL A 87 -9.27 2.76 -14.31
C VAL A 87 -8.31 1.61 -14.07
N CYS A 88 -7.12 1.70 -14.64
CA CYS A 88 -6.17 0.58 -14.67
C CYS A 88 -4.90 0.95 -13.90
N PHE A 89 -4.63 0.28 -12.79
CA PHE A 89 -3.34 0.33 -12.09
C PHE A 89 -2.31 -0.40 -12.96
N SER A 90 -1.79 0.32 -13.93
CA SER A 90 -0.98 -0.25 -15.01
C SER A 90 0.50 -0.31 -14.67
N ASP A 91 1.00 0.64 -13.87
CA ASP A 91 2.41 0.74 -13.51
C ASP A 91 3.34 0.28 -14.67
N ASN A 92 4.36 -0.53 -14.40
CA ASN A 92 5.20 -1.19 -15.39
C ASN A 92 4.72 -2.61 -15.75
N GLN A 93 3.39 -2.83 -15.86
CA GLN A 93 2.82 -4.16 -16.11
C GLN A 93 2.82 -4.53 -17.59
N MET A 94 3.36 -5.71 -17.91
CA MET A 94 3.50 -6.22 -19.30
C MET A 94 2.17 -6.35 -20.05
N ASN A 95 1.06 -6.56 -19.33
CA ASN A 95 -0.23 -6.88 -19.93
C ASN A 95 -1.17 -5.67 -20.06
N PHE A 96 -0.71 -4.46 -19.81
CA PHE A 96 -1.54 -3.25 -19.96
C PHE A 96 -2.07 -3.08 -21.40
N GLU A 97 -1.25 -3.34 -22.41
CA GLU A 97 -1.67 -3.27 -23.82
C GLU A 97 -2.88 -4.16 -24.14
N ARG A 98 -3.02 -5.31 -23.46
CA ARG A 98 -4.17 -6.21 -23.65
C ARG A 98 -5.47 -5.60 -23.16
N ILE A 99 -5.46 -4.93 -21.98
CA ILE A 99 -6.61 -4.19 -21.47
C ILE A 99 -6.93 -3.02 -22.39
N LEU A 100 -5.93 -2.24 -22.76
CA LEU A 100 -6.11 -1.10 -23.66
C LEU A 100 -6.76 -1.48 -24.98
N ASN A 101 -6.29 -2.58 -25.62
CA ASN A 101 -6.85 -3.09 -26.86
C ASN A 101 -8.29 -3.61 -26.69
N TYR A 102 -8.59 -4.28 -25.56
CA TYR A 102 -9.95 -4.68 -25.24
C TYR A 102 -10.86 -3.45 -25.09
N CYS A 103 -10.45 -2.45 -24.33
CA CYS A 103 -11.20 -1.21 -24.16
C CYS A 103 -11.45 -0.50 -25.50
N LYS A 104 -10.42 -0.33 -26.33
CA LYS A 104 -10.56 0.27 -27.66
C LYS A 104 -11.57 -0.48 -28.54
N LYS A 105 -11.50 -1.82 -28.56
CA LYS A 105 -12.41 -2.65 -29.37
C LYS A 105 -13.88 -2.51 -28.93
N ASN A 106 -14.12 -2.30 -27.64
CA ASN A 106 -15.47 -2.24 -27.06
C ASN A 106 -15.95 -0.81 -26.78
N GLY A 107 -15.22 0.23 -27.21
CA GLY A 107 -15.59 1.62 -27.00
C GLY A 107 -15.53 2.08 -25.54
N ILE A 108 -14.76 1.38 -24.71
CA ILE A 108 -14.61 1.66 -23.28
C ILE A 108 -13.48 2.68 -23.08
N LYS A 109 -13.70 3.71 -22.28
CA LYS A 109 -12.68 4.68 -21.92
C LYS A 109 -11.71 4.06 -20.90
N CYS A 110 -10.43 3.99 -21.25
CA CYS A 110 -9.37 3.45 -20.36
C CYS A 110 -8.48 4.59 -19.87
N ILE A 111 -8.28 4.65 -18.56
CA ILE A 111 -7.42 5.63 -17.88
C ILE A 111 -6.39 4.86 -17.05
N PRO A 112 -5.11 4.88 -17.42
CA PRO A 112 -4.06 4.29 -16.59
C PRO A 112 -3.79 5.13 -15.35
N TYR A 113 -3.55 4.46 -14.22
CA TYR A 113 -3.17 5.07 -12.95
C TYR A 113 -1.82 4.52 -12.53
N VAL A 114 -0.80 5.37 -12.48
CA VAL A 114 0.62 4.98 -12.49
C VAL A 114 1.36 5.56 -11.30
N GLY A 115 2.04 4.68 -10.57
CA GLY A 115 2.94 5.03 -9.46
C GLY A 115 4.38 4.61 -9.69
N VAL A 116 4.63 3.71 -10.66
CA VAL A 116 5.97 3.20 -10.97
C VAL A 116 6.16 3.10 -12.47
N LEU A 117 7.23 3.69 -12.98
CA LEU A 117 7.57 3.69 -14.42
C LEU A 117 8.62 2.65 -14.79
N GLY A 118 9.43 2.20 -13.85
CA GLY A 118 10.52 1.25 -14.07
C GLY A 118 10.52 0.09 -13.08
N SER A 119 11.32 -0.92 -13.36
CA SER A 119 11.56 -2.05 -12.46
C SER A 119 12.67 -1.71 -11.46
N ASN A 120 12.40 -1.84 -10.18
CA ASN A 120 13.39 -1.72 -9.08
C ASN A 120 14.10 -3.07 -8.85
N ASN A 121 14.50 -3.77 -9.91
CA ASN A 121 15.19 -5.05 -9.77
C ASN A 121 16.68 -4.83 -9.50
N ASP A 122 17.23 -5.40 -8.41
CA ASP A 122 18.66 -5.30 -8.04
C ASP A 122 19.59 -5.83 -9.12
N ASN A 123 19.12 -6.76 -9.93
CA ASN A 123 19.85 -7.24 -11.09
C ASN A 123 19.61 -6.30 -12.29
N LYS A 124 20.57 -5.44 -12.58
CA LYS A 124 20.50 -4.44 -13.67
C LYS A 124 20.11 -5.01 -15.04
N LEU A 125 20.62 -6.21 -15.41
CA LEU A 125 20.28 -6.86 -16.68
C LEU A 125 18.82 -7.33 -16.71
N LYS A 126 18.35 -7.93 -15.62
CA LYS A 126 16.94 -8.33 -15.49
C LYS A 126 16.03 -7.11 -15.47
N GLY A 127 16.41 -6.06 -14.74
CA GLY A 127 15.68 -4.79 -14.69
C GLY A 127 15.55 -4.16 -16.07
N MET A 128 16.65 -4.09 -16.84
CA MET A 128 16.65 -3.54 -18.21
C MET A 128 15.76 -4.35 -19.16
N LEU A 129 15.83 -5.70 -19.11
CA LEU A 129 14.98 -6.57 -19.92
C LEU A 129 13.50 -6.40 -19.54
N MET A 130 13.20 -6.35 -18.25
CA MET A 130 11.83 -6.14 -17.75
C MET A 130 11.30 -4.77 -18.17
N ASN A 131 12.08 -3.72 -18.05
CA ASN A 131 11.68 -2.38 -18.50
C ASN A 131 11.37 -2.36 -20.00
N MET A 132 12.16 -3.05 -20.83
CA MET A 132 11.88 -3.15 -22.26
C MET A 132 10.59 -3.92 -22.57
N LEU A 133 10.28 -4.97 -21.80
CA LEU A 133 9.07 -5.80 -21.98
C LEU A 133 7.80 -5.16 -21.39
N SER A 134 7.95 -4.33 -20.39
CA SER A 134 6.84 -3.66 -19.67
C SER A 134 6.74 -2.16 -19.98
N ASP A 135 7.44 -1.67 -21.01
CA ASP A 135 7.38 -0.26 -21.41
C ASP A 135 6.01 0.09 -21.97
N ASN A 136 5.22 0.76 -21.13
CA ASN A 136 3.90 1.27 -21.48
C ASN A 136 3.94 2.74 -21.95
N MET A 137 5.11 3.38 -21.99
CA MET A 137 5.26 4.81 -22.30
C MET A 137 4.70 5.15 -23.69
N LYS A 138 4.88 4.26 -24.68
CA LYS A 138 4.28 4.43 -26.01
C LYS A 138 2.76 4.59 -26.00
N HIS A 139 2.08 3.95 -25.04
CA HIS A 139 0.64 4.04 -24.88
C HIS A 139 0.26 5.30 -24.09
N TYR A 140 1.02 5.62 -23.02
CA TYR A 140 0.77 6.78 -22.17
C TYR A 140 0.85 8.11 -22.94
N LYS A 141 1.74 8.22 -23.94
CA LYS A 141 1.85 9.40 -24.80
C LYS A 141 0.59 9.71 -25.62
N MET A 142 -0.30 8.73 -25.79
CA MET A 142 -1.50 8.85 -26.63
C MET A 142 -2.80 8.98 -25.83
N MET A 143 -2.73 9.14 -24.51
CA MET A 143 -3.90 9.13 -23.66
C MET A 143 -3.73 9.99 -22.41
N THR A 144 -4.81 10.25 -21.68
CA THR A 144 -4.73 10.86 -20.35
C THR A 144 -4.30 9.80 -19.32
N VAL A 145 -3.32 10.15 -18.50
CA VAL A 145 -2.75 9.28 -17.46
C VAL A 145 -2.93 9.94 -16.10
N LEU A 146 -3.28 9.16 -15.08
CA LEU A 146 -3.23 9.58 -13.69
C LEU A 146 -1.87 9.19 -13.10
N ALA A 147 -1.16 10.15 -12.53
CA ALA A 147 0.10 9.92 -11.83
C ALA A 147 -0.11 9.99 -10.32
N LYS A 148 0.44 9.02 -9.58
CA LYS A 148 0.28 8.94 -8.12
C LYS A 148 1.10 9.98 -7.36
N THR A 149 2.25 10.40 -7.91
CA THR A 149 3.15 11.36 -7.25
C THR A 149 3.59 12.47 -8.21
N PRO A 150 4.02 13.64 -7.68
CA PRO A 150 4.60 14.71 -8.50
C PRO A 150 5.80 14.26 -9.32
N GLU A 151 6.65 13.37 -8.77
CA GLU A 151 7.85 12.84 -9.43
C GLU A 151 7.47 12.02 -10.66
N VAL A 152 6.52 11.07 -10.50
CA VAL A 152 6.00 10.26 -11.62
C VAL A 152 5.37 11.16 -12.68
N MET A 153 4.60 12.17 -12.28
CA MET A 153 4.03 13.14 -13.22
C MET A 153 5.13 13.88 -13.99
N LYS A 154 6.16 14.34 -13.28
CA LYS A 154 7.29 15.07 -13.89
C LYS A 154 8.04 14.16 -14.86
N GLU A 155 8.39 12.95 -14.44
CA GLU A 155 9.12 11.99 -15.28
C GLU A 155 8.32 11.64 -16.55
N MET A 156 6.99 11.44 -16.45
CA MET A 156 6.13 11.22 -17.61
C MET A 156 6.16 12.40 -18.58
N LYS A 157 6.06 13.63 -18.07
CA LYS A 157 6.11 14.84 -18.90
C LYS A 157 7.47 14.98 -19.59
N ASP A 158 8.55 14.73 -18.87
CA ASP A 158 9.93 14.79 -19.40
C ASP A 158 10.13 13.73 -20.51
N GLN A 159 9.43 12.60 -20.43
CA GLN A 159 9.41 11.56 -21.46
C GLN A 159 8.39 11.82 -22.58
N GLY A 160 7.67 12.94 -22.57
CA GLY A 160 6.78 13.39 -23.65
C GLY A 160 5.33 12.89 -23.54
N VAL A 161 4.84 12.59 -22.34
CA VAL A 161 3.41 12.37 -22.10
C VAL A 161 2.71 13.72 -21.92
N ASN A 162 1.84 14.09 -22.86
CA ASN A 162 1.22 15.42 -22.91
C ASN A 162 0.07 15.62 -21.91
N SER A 163 -0.66 14.57 -21.58
CA SER A 163 -1.84 14.63 -20.70
C SER A 163 -1.62 13.78 -19.45
N VAL A 164 -1.05 14.39 -18.42
CA VAL A 164 -0.84 13.76 -17.10
C VAL A 164 -1.55 14.59 -16.05
N ILE A 165 -2.38 13.93 -15.25
CA ILE A 165 -3.10 14.52 -14.11
C ILE A 165 -2.53 13.94 -12.83
N LEU A 166 -2.13 14.79 -11.89
CA LEU A 166 -1.74 14.35 -10.55
C LEU A 166 -3.00 13.88 -9.80
N ALA A 167 -2.99 12.64 -9.39
CA ALA A 167 -4.05 12.00 -8.60
C ALA A 167 -3.41 11.19 -7.46
N PRO A 168 -3.05 11.83 -6.35
CA PRO A 168 -2.42 11.15 -5.22
C PRO A 168 -3.33 10.06 -4.65
N VAL A 169 -2.71 9.04 -4.09
CA VAL A 169 -3.43 8.03 -3.32
C VAL A 169 -3.97 8.67 -2.04
N CYS A 170 -5.18 8.28 -1.64
CA CYS A 170 -5.83 8.78 -0.44
C CYS A 170 -6.15 7.63 0.50
N LEU A 171 -6.39 7.95 1.78
CA LEU A 171 -6.91 7.01 2.74
C LEU A 171 -8.39 6.72 2.46
N ASP A 172 -8.79 5.47 2.62
CA ASP A 172 -10.20 5.10 2.68
C ASP A 172 -10.73 5.44 4.09
N GLU A 173 -11.42 6.55 4.20
CA GLU A 173 -11.95 7.03 5.48
C GLU A 173 -12.98 6.09 6.11
N THR A 174 -13.58 5.18 5.34
CA THR A 174 -14.54 4.20 5.87
C THR A 174 -13.86 3.15 6.74
N LEU A 175 -12.55 2.98 6.59
CA LEU A 175 -11.72 2.04 7.35
C LEU A 175 -11.07 2.69 8.59
N LEU A 176 -11.20 4.01 8.74
CA LEU A 176 -10.57 4.76 9.81
C LEU A 176 -11.55 5.01 10.96
N ASN A 177 -11.07 4.93 12.19
CA ASN A 177 -11.87 5.29 13.35
C ASN A 177 -11.96 6.81 13.49
N LYS A 178 -13.15 7.37 13.29
CA LYS A 178 -13.40 8.82 13.40
C LYS A 178 -13.46 9.31 14.85
N ASP A 179 -13.76 8.42 15.79
CA ASP A 179 -13.92 8.75 17.21
C ASP A 179 -12.61 8.66 18.03
N TYR A 180 -11.47 8.48 17.36
CA TYR A 180 -10.17 8.33 18.03
C TYR A 180 -9.81 9.52 18.92
N LYS A 181 -10.29 10.73 18.60
CA LYS A 181 -10.03 11.95 19.37
C LYS A 181 -10.68 11.96 20.74
N SER A 182 -11.78 11.22 20.93
CA SER A 182 -12.48 11.07 22.20
C SER A 182 -11.90 9.94 23.06
N SER A 183 -10.94 9.19 22.57
CA SER A 183 -10.35 8.05 23.28
C SER A 183 -9.39 8.53 24.38
N ASP A 184 -9.46 7.90 25.55
CA ASP A 184 -8.48 8.08 26.59
C ASP A 184 -7.17 7.36 26.21
N VAL A 185 -6.16 8.14 25.83
CA VAL A 185 -4.85 7.62 25.45
C VAL A 185 -4.18 6.86 26.60
N GLN A 186 -4.37 7.28 27.85
CA GLN A 186 -3.78 6.60 29.00
C GLN A 186 -4.44 5.24 29.26
N GLU A 187 -5.75 5.15 29.10
CA GLU A 187 -6.48 3.89 29.16
C GLU A 187 -6.04 2.93 28.03
N LEU A 188 -5.86 3.46 26.79
CA LEU A 188 -5.33 2.68 25.67
C LEU A 188 -3.91 2.19 25.93
N LYS A 189 -3.01 3.03 26.44
CA LYS A 189 -1.64 2.64 26.84
C LYS A 189 -1.67 1.52 27.88
N THR A 190 -2.55 1.62 28.88
CA THR A 190 -2.72 0.59 29.90
C THR A 190 -3.25 -0.72 29.31
N THR A 191 -4.24 -0.65 28.45
CA THR A 191 -4.87 -1.81 27.83
C THR A 191 -3.90 -2.55 26.89
N LEU A 192 -3.23 -1.83 25.99
CA LEU A 192 -2.23 -2.40 25.08
C LEU A 192 -0.98 -2.87 25.86
N GLY A 193 -0.61 -2.17 26.93
CA GLY A 193 0.47 -2.57 27.81
C GLY A 193 0.20 -3.94 28.45
N ARG A 194 -1.01 -4.17 28.98
CA ARG A 194 -1.43 -5.48 29.49
C ARG A 194 -1.45 -6.56 28.40
N LEU A 195 -1.97 -6.22 27.23
CA LEU A 195 -2.05 -7.14 26.08
C LEU A 195 -0.66 -7.66 25.68
N HIS A 196 0.34 -6.79 25.69
CA HIS A 196 1.70 -7.12 25.26
C HIS A 196 2.67 -7.44 26.39
N GLY A 197 2.23 -7.36 27.66
CA GLY A 197 3.08 -7.53 28.82
C GLY A 197 4.16 -6.45 28.93
N ARG A 198 3.82 -5.19 28.64
CA ARG A 198 4.71 -4.03 28.59
C ARG A 198 4.17 -2.84 29.38
N ASP A 199 5.08 -2.04 29.90
CA ASP A 199 4.72 -0.71 30.43
C ASP A 199 4.84 0.32 29.28
N LEU A 200 3.69 0.77 28.79
CA LEU A 200 3.59 1.78 27.72
C LEU A 200 3.30 3.19 28.28
N SER A 201 3.47 3.42 29.57
CA SER A 201 3.20 4.74 30.20
C SER A 201 4.15 5.84 29.71
N GLY A 202 5.36 5.48 29.30
CA GLY A 202 6.35 6.38 28.72
C GLY A 202 6.10 6.73 27.25
N HIS A 203 7.16 7.18 26.56
CA HIS A 203 7.09 7.50 25.14
C HIS A 203 7.04 6.24 24.27
N VAL A 204 6.18 6.26 23.26
CA VAL A 204 5.96 5.15 22.33
C VAL A 204 6.42 5.52 20.92
N VAL A 205 7.41 4.78 20.42
CA VAL A 205 7.84 4.82 19.01
C VAL A 205 7.12 3.72 18.27
N LEU A 206 6.46 4.04 17.17
CA LEU A 206 5.71 3.08 16.35
C LEU A 206 6.37 2.91 14.99
N PHE A 207 6.61 1.65 14.61
CA PHE A 207 6.99 1.23 13.26
C PHE A 207 5.88 0.35 12.69
N VAL A 208 5.41 0.67 11.48
CA VAL A 208 4.38 -0.10 10.78
C VAL A 208 4.85 -0.41 9.37
N GLY A 209 5.06 -1.70 9.09
CA GLY A 209 5.51 -2.11 7.76
C GLY A 209 5.96 -3.55 7.70
N ARG A 210 6.08 -4.09 6.48
CA ARG A 210 6.64 -5.43 6.27
C ARG A 210 8.06 -5.48 6.79
N LEU A 211 8.44 -6.61 7.41
CA LEU A 211 9.82 -6.83 7.86
C LEU A 211 10.66 -7.37 6.69
N GLN A 212 10.94 -6.48 5.73
CA GLN A 212 11.68 -6.72 4.50
C GLN A 212 12.73 -5.62 4.31
N GLU A 213 13.70 -5.83 3.42
CA GLU A 213 14.87 -4.96 3.22
C GLU A 213 14.47 -3.50 2.99
N GLU A 214 13.51 -3.26 2.12
CA GLU A 214 13.09 -1.91 1.74
C GLU A 214 12.48 -1.10 2.89
N LYS A 215 12.11 -1.75 4.00
CA LYS A 215 11.56 -1.06 5.20
C LYS A 215 12.59 -0.87 6.30
N HIS A 216 13.81 -1.39 6.14
CA HIS A 216 14.92 -1.26 7.08
C HIS A 216 14.57 -1.59 8.54
N PRO A 217 13.88 -2.75 8.82
CA PRO A 217 13.39 -3.03 10.16
C PRO A 217 14.52 -3.34 11.16
N VAL A 218 15.67 -3.83 10.68
CA VAL A 218 16.85 -4.12 11.54
C VAL A 218 17.49 -2.79 11.96
N GLU A 219 17.70 -1.89 11.02
CA GLU A 219 18.24 -0.54 11.27
C GLU A 219 17.31 0.26 12.19
N MET A 220 15.98 0.02 12.12
CA MET A 220 15.06 0.63 13.07
C MET A 220 15.34 0.22 14.53
N VAL A 221 15.80 -1.00 14.77
CA VAL A 221 16.21 -1.43 16.12
C VAL A 221 17.46 -0.66 16.57
N ASP A 222 18.43 -0.40 15.67
CA ASP A 222 19.60 0.42 15.97
C ASP A 222 19.21 1.85 16.33
N VAL A 223 18.36 2.48 15.52
CA VAL A 223 17.81 3.83 15.80
C VAL A 223 17.11 3.87 17.15
N PHE A 224 16.29 2.86 17.44
CA PHE A 224 15.60 2.81 18.73
C PHE A 224 16.54 2.60 19.92
N ALA A 225 17.62 1.84 19.73
CA ALA A 225 18.65 1.67 20.76
C ALA A 225 19.26 3.01 21.19
N ASP A 226 19.47 3.92 20.25
CA ASP A 226 19.98 5.26 20.54
C ASP A 226 18.92 6.15 21.20
N ILE A 227 17.67 6.08 20.76
CA ILE A 227 16.55 6.74 21.45
C ILE A 227 16.45 6.26 22.90
N LYS A 228 16.55 4.96 23.15
CA LYS A 228 16.43 4.37 24.48
C LYS A 228 17.55 4.81 25.44
N LYS A 229 18.76 5.05 24.95
CA LYS A 229 19.86 5.62 25.74
C LYS A 229 19.55 7.04 26.21
N MET A 230 18.86 7.83 25.37
CA MET A 230 18.51 9.22 25.65
C MET A 230 17.24 9.31 26.50
N ILE A 231 16.26 8.45 26.23
CA ILE A 231 14.93 8.47 26.87
C ILE A 231 14.65 7.06 27.43
N HIS A 232 15.08 6.82 28.66
CA HIS A 232 15.02 5.48 29.28
C HIS A 232 13.58 4.92 29.40
N SER A 233 12.56 5.76 29.46
CA SER A 233 11.15 5.34 29.52
C SER A 233 10.55 4.99 28.15
N SER A 234 11.29 5.17 27.04
CA SER A 234 10.75 4.89 25.71
C SER A 234 10.52 3.40 25.47
N GLN A 235 9.47 3.11 24.72
CA GLN A 235 9.08 1.79 24.25
C GLN A 235 8.92 1.83 22.74
N MET A 236 9.23 0.74 22.05
CA MET A 236 8.97 0.62 20.61
C MET A 236 7.97 -0.51 20.34
N ILE A 237 7.00 -0.23 19.50
CA ILE A 237 6.09 -1.24 18.93
C ILE A 237 6.39 -1.33 17.43
N MET A 238 6.75 -2.53 16.98
CA MET A 238 6.94 -2.83 15.56
C MET A 238 5.80 -3.74 15.10
N ILE A 239 5.00 -3.27 14.14
CA ILE A 239 3.87 -4.02 13.59
C ILE A 239 4.19 -4.45 12.17
N GLY A 240 4.24 -5.75 11.94
CA GLY A 240 4.46 -6.31 10.63
C GLY A 240 5.08 -7.69 10.64
N LYS A 241 5.06 -8.32 9.48
CA LYS A 241 5.62 -9.66 9.22
C LYS A 241 6.55 -9.62 8.01
N GLY A 242 7.55 -10.45 7.99
CA GLY A 242 8.47 -10.59 6.87
C GLY A 242 9.62 -11.54 7.17
N HIS A 243 10.40 -11.82 6.15
CA HIS A 243 11.51 -12.77 6.27
C HIS A 243 12.68 -12.25 7.13
N LEU A 244 12.76 -10.93 7.40
CA LEU A 244 13.73 -10.36 8.32
C LEU A 244 13.34 -10.43 9.81
N GLU A 245 12.20 -11.04 10.16
CA GLU A 245 11.75 -11.16 11.56
C GLU A 245 12.82 -11.80 12.46
N GLY A 246 13.48 -12.85 11.97
CA GLY A 246 14.57 -13.50 12.69
C GLY A 246 15.75 -12.56 12.95
N SER A 247 16.14 -11.76 11.95
CA SER A 247 17.22 -10.78 12.06
C SER A 247 16.87 -9.66 13.03
N VAL A 248 15.63 -9.17 12.99
CA VAL A 248 15.10 -8.15 13.92
C VAL A 248 15.15 -8.68 15.36
N LYS A 249 14.68 -9.91 15.62
CA LYS A 249 14.75 -10.54 16.95
C LYS A 249 16.18 -10.69 17.44
N ALA A 250 17.09 -11.11 16.57
CA ALA A 250 18.51 -11.22 16.91
C ALA A 250 19.12 -9.87 17.28
N GLU A 251 18.79 -8.80 16.53
CA GLU A 251 19.28 -7.45 16.79
C GLU A 251 18.73 -6.89 18.10
N ILE A 252 17.43 -7.10 18.39
CA ILE A 252 16.81 -6.75 19.69
C ILE A 252 17.60 -7.42 20.84
N GLY A 253 17.94 -8.71 20.69
CA GLY A 253 18.73 -9.43 21.68
C GLY A 253 20.15 -8.88 21.83
N ARG A 254 20.83 -8.62 20.71
CA ARG A 254 22.19 -8.06 20.71
C ARG A 254 22.27 -6.70 21.41
N LYS A 255 21.20 -5.89 21.28
CA LYS A 255 21.09 -4.57 21.92
C LYS A 255 20.55 -4.60 23.34
N GLY A 256 20.11 -5.76 23.85
CA GLY A 256 19.50 -5.89 25.18
C GLY A 256 18.14 -5.18 25.32
N LEU A 257 17.35 -5.13 24.23
CA LEU A 257 16.10 -4.38 24.16
C LEU A 257 14.84 -5.25 24.34
N PHE A 258 14.96 -6.48 24.83
CA PHE A 258 13.82 -7.39 24.97
C PHE A 258 12.66 -6.80 25.76
N ASP A 259 12.93 -5.98 26.78
CA ASP A 259 11.89 -5.36 27.62
C ASP A 259 11.36 -4.02 27.07
N SER A 260 11.91 -3.55 25.95
CA SER A 260 11.62 -2.24 25.39
C SER A 260 11.09 -2.27 23.97
N VAL A 261 11.16 -3.42 23.29
CA VAL A 261 10.64 -3.62 21.93
C VAL A 261 9.58 -4.70 21.95
N THR A 262 8.41 -4.36 21.39
CA THR A 262 7.30 -5.29 21.19
C THR A 262 7.15 -5.56 19.69
N LEU A 263 7.28 -6.83 19.28
CA LEU A 263 6.98 -7.26 17.92
C LEU A 263 5.54 -7.77 17.86
N VAL A 264 4.75 -7.21 16.94
CA VAL A 264 3.37 -7.60 16.69
C VAL A 264 3.28 -8.04 15.23
N GLU A 265 3.02 -9.31 15.01
CA GLU A 265 3.01 -9.89 13.67
C GLU A 265 1.96 -9.26 12.76
N ARG A 266 0.76 -9.07 13.29
CA ARG A 266 -0.39 -8.49 12.58
C ARG A 266 -1.37 -7.86 13.56
N VAL A 267 -1.90 -6.72 13.16
CA VAL A 267 -3.03 -6.07 13.82
C VAL A 267 -4.15 -5.94 12.78
N GLU A 268 -5.38 -6.25 13.18
CA GLU A 268 -6.54 -6.00 12.32
C GLU A 268 -6.66 -4.51 12.00
N ASN A 269 -7.05 -4.18 10.78
CA ASN A 269 -7.11 -2.79 10.33
C ASN A 269 -8.03 -1.94 11.23
N SER A 270 -9.15 -2.51 11.65
CA SER A 270 -10.10 -1.90 12.61
C SER A 270 -9.50 -1.58 13.97
N GLN A 271 -8.35 -2.15 14.34
CA GLN A 271 -7.67 -1.95 15.62
C GLN A 271 -6.41 -1.08 15.49
N MET A 272 -5.92 -0.82 14.28
CA MET A 272 -4.69 -0.06 14.04
C MET A 272 -4.73 1.34 14.66
N TRP A 273 -5.90 1.98 14.68
CA TRP A 273 -6.07 3.29 15.29
C TRP A 273 -5.62 3.37 16.74
N LYS A 274 -5.73 2.28 17.50
CA LYS A 274 -5.30 2.24 18.91
C LYS A 274 -3.79 2.40 19.04
N TYR A 275 -3.04 1.77 18.15
CA TYR A 275 -1.57 1.85 18.12
C TYR A 275 -1.12 3.22 17.66
N TYR A 276 -1.76 3.78 16.64
CA TYR A 276 -1.49 5.17 16.27
C TYR A 276 -1.84 6.12 17.40
N SER A 277 -2.99 5.95 18.07
CA SER A 277 -3.40 6.84 19.16
C SER A 277 -2.40 6.92 20.30
N ILE A 278 -1.76 5.83 20.67
CA ILE A 278 -0.76 5.80 21.76
C ILE A 278 0.64 6.19 21.33
N ALA A 279 0.94 6.22 20.03
CA ALA A 279 2.26 6.58 19.52
C ALA A 279 2.56 8.07 19.76
N ASP A 280 3.77 8.39 20.17
CA ASP A 280 4.29 9.76 20.21
C ASP A 280 4.92 10.12 18.86
N VAL A 281 5.58 9.14 18.21
CA VAL A 281 6.20 9.27 16.90
C VAL A 281 6.05 8.00 16.09
N VAL A 282 5.80 8.15 14.79
CA VAL A 282 5.80 7.06 13.81
C VAL A 282 7.02 7.21 12.91
N VAL A 283 7.77 6.13 12.74
CA VAL A 283 9.01 6.15 11.96
C VAL A 283 8.87 5.31 10.71
N ASN A 284 9.28 5.86 9.56
CA ASN A 284 9.37 5.17 8.28
C ASN A 284 10.77 5.36 7.68
N LEU A 285 11.54 4.29 7.56
CA LEU A 285 12.90 4.29 7.02
C LEU A 285 12.98 3.84 5.57
N ASN A 286 11.85 3.68 4.87
CA ASN A 286 11.82 3.27 3.47
C ASN A 286 12.22 4.40 2.54
N ASP A 287 13.43 4.38 2.04
CA ASP A 287 13.99 5.35 1.08
C ASP A 287 13.44 5.19 -0.36
N HIS A 288 12.62 4.16 -0.58
CA HIS A 288 11.91 3.87 -1.82
C HIS A 288 10.38 3.97 -1.63
N GLU A 289 9.93 4.66 -0.59
CA GLU A 289 8.49 4.80 -0.31
C GLU A 289 7.83 5.65 -1.41
N ILE A 290 6.95 5.01 -2.17
CA ILE A 290 6.23 5.69 -3.25
C ILE A 290 5.11 6.57 -2.68
N PHE A 291 4.47 6.13 -1.60
CA PHE A 291 3.32 6.84 -1.07
C PHE A 291 3.24 6.88 0.47
N GLY A 292 3.58 5.79 1.15
CA GLY A 292 3.61 5.71 2.60
C GLY A 292 2.22 5.70 3.26
N MET A 293 1.40 4.68 3.01
CA MET A 293 0.06 4.57 3.64
C MET A 293 0.12 4.68 5.16
N SER A 294 1.12 4.08 5.81
CA SER A 294 1.33 4.20 7.25
C SER A 294 1.68 5.63 7.70
N ILE A 295 2.31 6.42 6.83
CA ILE A 295 2.58 7.84 7.05
C ILE A 295 1.26 8.62 7.03
N LEU A 296 0.44 8.42 6.01
CA LEU A 296 -0.86 9.07 5.90
C LEU A 296 -1.79 8.71 7.07
N GLU A 297 -1.81 7.43 7.47
CA GLU A 297 -2.56 6.98 8.65
C GLU A 297 -2.07 7.67 9.93
N ALA A 298 -0.76 7.74 10.13
CA ALA A 298 -0.17 8.45 11.27
C ALA A 298 -0.56 9.93 11.29
N MET A 299 -0.50 10.60 10.13
CA MET A 299 -0.90 12.01 9.98
C MET A 299 -2.40 12.20 10.25
N TYR A 300 -3.26 11.28 9.76
CA TYR A 300 -4.70 11.30 10.04
C TYR A 300 -4.98 11.25 11.55
N TYR A 301 -4.25 10.41 12.29
CA TYR A 301 -4.35 10.31 13.74
C TYR A 301 -3.56 11.40 14.50
N GLY A 302 -3.07 12.43 13.80
CA GLY A 302 -2.38 13.59 14.37
C GLY A 302 -1.03 13.27 15.00
N LYS A 303 -0.31 12.26 14.48
CA LYS A 303 0.98 11.84 15.04
C LYS A 303 2.15 12.51 14.32
N HIS A 304 3.22 12.73 15.09
CA HIS A 304 4.49 13.11 14.49
C HIS A 304 5.03 11.96 13.65
N VAL A 305 5.50 12.30 12.46
CA VAL A 305 6.12 11.33 11.55
C VAL A 305 7.56 11.73 11.31
N VAL A 306 8.46 10.76 11.42
CA VAL A 306 9.85 10.87 10.97
C VAL A 306 10.04 9.89 9.83
N ALA A 307 10.31 10.39 8.65
CA ALA A 307 10.55 9.59 7.46
C ALA A 307 11.88 9.98 6.82
N VAL A 308 12.53 9.03 6.14
CA VAL A 308 13.62 9.33 5.23
C VAL A 308 13.05 9.97 3.95
N SER A 309 13.87 10.78 3.27
CA SER A 309 13.49 11.37 1.98
C SER A 309 13.24 10.27 0.96
N ALA A 310 12.05 10.31 0.36
CA ALA A 310 11.59 9.36 -0.67
C ALA A 310 10.43 10.00 -1.46
N PRO A 311 10.09 9.50 -2.66
CA PRO A 311 9.06 10.11 -3.52
C PRO A 311 7.68 10.33 -2.86
N GLY A 312 7.33 9.53 -1.86
CA GLY A 312 6.06 9.67 -1.16
C GLY A 312 6.11 10.66 0.01
N PRO A 313 7.10 10.60 0.91
CA PRO A 313 7.25 11.52 2.05
C PRO A 313 7.58 12.97 1.66
N ASP A 314 8.29 13.20 0.55
CA ASP A 314 8.68 14.54 0.05
C ASP A 314 7.50 15.25 -0.62
#